data_3706f22ac2cfbf39a949c096779e497b
#
_entry.id   3706f22ac2cfbf39a949c096779e497b
#
_cell.length_a   1.000
_cell.length_b   1.000
_cell.length_c   1.000
_cell.angle_alpha   90.00
_cell.angle_beta   90.00
_cell.angle_gamma   90.00
#
_symmetry.space_group_name_H-M   'P 1'
#
loop_
_entity.id
_entity.type
_entity.pdbx_description
1 polymer ?
#
loop_
_entity_poly.entity_id
_entity_poly.type
_entity_poly.pdbx_seq_one_letter_code
_entity_poly.pdbx_strand_id
1 'polypeptide(L)'
;MKIIRALALICISVFAAFAQTESKPADFNFGFEKVSASEKLPDKWNQFGGGSYTLKLDTTERKSGSNSLLIESPTTKAENSFGAVAYTIPGNYVGKEIELRGFIKYKNVSEGFAGLWLRIDGESGGALEFDNMQSRGLSGTADWTQHSIKLPLPAEGTRIVVGALLTGKGQLWVDDLQLMIDGRDISEAKTRPPIEYKAKKDKEFDGGSRVDAARLHAAKTEDLALLGKVWGFLKYHHPAIAAGDYNWDYELFRVLPKVLEAKNSDERNAVLSAWVESLGTFETGEAAEKPASEKIKLSADLAWINNKTLGDKLAERLTRVRGAKRSNKHYYIGMAPGIGNPQFRNEEAYNSMKY
;
A
#
# COMPACT_ATOMS: atom_id res chain seq x y z
N MET A 1 9.95 36.61 73.46
CA MET A 1 9.70 35.22 73.16
C MET A 1 8.83 35.14 71.93
N LYS A 2 9.42 34.91 70.76
CA LYS A 2 8.69 34.78 69.46
C LYS A 2 8.70 33.31 69.02
N ILE A 3 7.53 32.70 68.94
CA ILE A 3 7.35 31.30 68.54
C ILE A 3 7.25 31.31 67.01
N ILE A 4 8.25 30.69 66.38
CA ILE A 4 8.21 30.43 64.92
C ILE A 4 7.51 29.09 64.71
N ARG A 5 6.36 29.11 64.03
CA ARG A 5 5.68 27.89 63.56
C ARG A 5 6.24 27.55 62.16
N ALA A 6 6.92 26.43 62.05
CA ALA A 6 7.31 25.85 60.77
C ALA A 6 6.13 25.07 60.17
N LEU A 7 5.68 25.45 58.99
CA LEU A 7 4.71 24.69 58.21
C LEU A 7 5.49 23.71 57.33
N ALA A 8 5.35 22.43 57.57
CA ALA A 8 5.86 21.38 56.69
C ALA A 8 4.86 21.14 55.56
N LEU A 9 5.24 21.47 54.34
CA LEU A 9 4.46 21.15 53.12
C LEU A 9 4.79 19.71 52.75
N ILE A 10 3.85 18.80 52.90
CA ILE A 10 3.92 17.41 52.39
C ILE A 10 3.44 17.44 50.93
N CYS A 11 4.39 17.34 49.98
CA CYS A 11 4.06 17.07 48.58
C CYS A 11 3.74 15.59 48.40
N ILE A 12 2.45 15.26 48.29
CA ILE A 12 2.01 13.93 47.88
C ILE A 12 2.09 13.86 46.37
N SER A 13 3.13 13.26 45.81
CA SER A 13 3.23 12.91 44.39
C SER A 13 2.32 11.69 44.11
N VAL A 14 1.18 11.94 43.51
CA VAL A 14 0.32 10.88 42.98
C VAL A 14 0.96 10.33 41.71
N PHE A 15 1.65 9.20 41.82
CA PHE A 15 2.02 8.39 40.70
C PHE A 15 0.74 7.73 40.15
N ALA A 16 0.22 8.28 39.06
CA ALA A 16 -0.79 7.57 38.26
C ALA A 16 -0.09 6.38 37.58
N ALA A 17 -0.23 5.20 38.14
CA ALA A 17 0.13 3.96 37.48
C ALA A 17 -0.85 3.78 36.31
N PHE A 18 -0.41 4.06 35.08
CA PHE A 18 -1.09 3.58 33.90
C PHE A 18 -0.97 2.06 33.91
N ALA A 19 -2.05 1.38 34.32
CA ALA A 19 -2.19 -0.05 34.10
C ALA A 19 -2.19 -0.25 32.58
N GLN A 20 -1.06 -0.71 32.01
CA GLN A 20 -1.07 -1.33 30.68
C GLN A 20 -2.00 -2.54 30.79
N THR A 21 -3.19 -2.42 30.20
CA THR A 21 -4.01 -3.59 29.92
C THR A 21 -3.21 -4.47 28.99
N GLU A 22 -2.65 -5.57 29.50
CA GLU A 22 -2.08 -6.62 28.67
C GLU A 22 -3.19 -7.09 27.75
N SER A 23 -3.12 -6.69 26.48
CA SER A 23 -4.01 -7.20 25.47
C SER A 23 -3.72 -8.69 25.29
N LYS A 24 -4.75 -9.53 25.44
CA LYS A 24 -4.66 -10.97 25.18
C LYS A 24 -3.99 -11.16 23.81
N PRO A 25 -2.99 -12.08 23.70
CA PRO A 25 -2.33 -12.35 22.42
C PRO A 25 -3.35 -12.54 21.30
N ALA A 26 -3.13 -11.91 20.17
CA ALA A 26 -4.06 -12.02 19.04
C ALA A 26 -4.03 -13.45 18.52
N ASP A 27 -5.20 -14.08 18.47
CA ASP A 27 -5.38 -15.42 17.94
C ASP A 27 -5.77 -15.30 16.45
N PHE A 28 -4.82 -15.60 15.58
CA PHE A 28 -4.95 -15.42 14.14
C PHE A 28 -5.57 -16.63 13.41
N ASN A 29 -6.01 -17.68 14.13
CA ASN A 29 -6.59 -18.89 13.53
C ASN A 29 -5.72 -19.48 12.39
N PHE A 30 -4.43 -19.51 12.59
CA PHE A 30 -3.45 -19.95 11.59
C PHE A 30 -3.37 -21.48 11.42
N GLY A 31 -3.97 -22.25 12.32
CA GLY A 31 -4.18 -23.69 12.18
C GLY A 31 -5.61 -24.03 11.69
N PHE A 32 -6.42 -23.06 11.26
CA PHE A 32 -7.76 -23.26 10.67
C PHE A 32 -8.78 -23.92 11.60
N GLU A 33 -8.56 -23.92 12.90
CA GLU A 33 -9.37 -24.66 13.88
C GLU A 33 -10.70 -23.96 14.25
N LYS A 34 -10.77 -22.65 14.05
CA LYS A 34 -11.99 -21.87 14.34
C LYS A 34 -12.81 -21.72 13.07
N VAL A 35 -14.03 -22.25 13.13
CA VAL A 35 -14.96 -22.31 11.98
C VAL A 35 -16.35 -21.89 12.44
N SER A 36 -16.91 -20.87 11.81
CA SER A 36 -18.33 -20.53 11.99
C SER A 36 -19.23 -21.52 11.27
N ALA A 37 -20.32 -21.91 11.92
CA ALA A 37 -21.27 -22.88 11.36
C ALA A 37 -21.93 -22.41 10.03
N SER A 38 -21.90 -21.11 9.73
CA SER A 38 -22.46 -20.50 8.52
C SER A 38 -21.46 -20.29 7.39
N GLU A 39 -20.16 -20.51 7.62
CA GLU A 39 -19.11 -20.19 6.66
C GLU A 39 -18.44 -21.43 6.09
N LYS A 40 -18.04 -21.35 4.82
CA LYS A 40 -17.31 -22.42 4.12
C LYS A 40 -15.82 -22.41 4.43
N LEU A 41 -15.30 -21.31 4.91
CA LEU A 41 -13.88 -21.08 5.23
C LEU A 41 -13.73 -20.85 6.74
N PRO A 42 -12.52 -21.03 7.28
CA PRO A 42 -12.23 -20.71 8.67
C PRO A 42 -12.45 -19.23 8.98
N ASP A 43 -12.77 -18.91 10.22
CA ASP A 43 -13.05 -17.53 10.65
C ASP A 43 -11.94 -16.56 10.24
N LYS A 44 -12.36 -15.45 9.61
CA LYS A 44 -11.52 -14.37 9.07
C LYS A 44 -10.64 -14.72 7.86
N TRP A 45 -10.70 -15.97 7.39
CA TRP A 45 -10.07 -16.34 6.14
C TRP A 45 -11.00 -16.06 4.96
N ASN A 46 -10.45 -15.52 3.89
CA ASN A 46 -11.20 -15.13 2.70
C ASN A 46 -10.63 -15.79 1.46
N GLN A 47 -11.52 -16.15 0.54
CA GLN A 47 -11.10 -16.57 -0.79
C GLN A 47 -10.59 -15.36 -1.56
N PHE A 48 -9.46 -15.52 -2.23
CA PHE A 48 -8.85 -14.53 -3.09
C PHE A 48 -8.48 -15.19 -4.43
N GLY A 49 -8.41 -14.39 -5.49
CA GLY A 49 -8.16 -14.89 -6.84
C GLY A 49 -9.42 -15.04 -7.67
N GLY A 50 -9.24 -15.36 -8.93
CA GLY A 50 -10.32 -15.55 -9.90
C GLY A 50 -10.50 -17.01 -10.24
N GLY A 51 -11.69 -17.34 -10.76
CA GLY A 51 -11.93 -18.64 -11.36
C GLY A 51 -12.62 -19.66 -10.46
N SER A 52 -12.62 -20.89 -10.92
CA SER A 52 -13.42 -21.98 -10.40
C SER A 52 -12.66 -22.85 -9.39
N TYR A 53 -11.63 -22.31 -8.73
CA TYR A 53 -10.92 -23.05 -7.69
C TYR A 53 -11.85 -23.26 -6.48
N THR A 54 -11.81 -24.48 -5.94
CA THR A 54 -12.57 -24.82 -4.74
C THR A 54 -11.66 -24.66 -3.52
N LEU A 55 -12.15 -23.94 -2.53
CA LEU A 55 -11.51 -23.81 -1.22
C LEU A 55 -12.43 -24.44 -0.18
N LYS A 56 -11.89 -25.32 0.65
CA LYS A 56 -12.64 -25.99 1.71
C LYS A 56 -11.73 -26.45 2.83
N LEU A 57 -12.28 -26.64 4.01
CA LEU A 57 -11.62 -27.36 5.09
C LEU A 57 -11.50 -28.84 4.75
N ASP A 58 -10.39 -29.43 5.12
CA ASP A 58 -10.13 -30.88 5.03
C ASP A 58 -9.80 -31.41 6.44
N THR A 59 -10.60 -32.38 6.89
CA THR A 59 -10.44 -33.05 8.18
C THR A 59 -9.67 -34.35 8.10
N THR A 60 -9.34 -34.79 6.90
CA THR A 60 -8.60 -36.03 6.63
C THR A 60 -7.13 -35.80 6.37
N GLU A 61 -6.80 -34.84 5.52
CA GLU A 61 -5.44 -34.43 5.21
C GLU A 61 -5.08 -33.19 6.02
N ARG A 62 -4.40 -33.35 7.14
CA ARG A 62 -3.98 -32.27 8.04
C ARG A 62 -2.58 -32.50 8.58
N LYS A 63 -1.87 -31.44 8.89
CA LYS A 63 -0.55 -31.52 9.54
C LYS A 63 -0.69 -31.69 11.04
N SER A 64 -1.56 -30.90 11.66
CA SER A 64 -1.88 -30.97 13.08
C SER A 64 -3.37 -30.67 13.33
N GLY A 65 -3.81 -30.68 14.59
CA GLY A 65 -5.18 -30.31 14.96
C GLY A 65 -6.27 -31.17 14.30
N SER A 66 -7.37 -30.51 13.94
CA SER A 66 -8.56 -31.13 13.36
C SER A 66 -8.76 -30.80 11.89
N ASN A 67 -8.18 -29.69 11.41
CA ASN A 67 -8.44 -29.16 10.08
C ASN A 67 -7.15 -28.74 9.37
N SER A 68 -7.18 -28.78 8.05
CA SER A 68 -6.30 -27.99 7.18
C SER A 68 -7.16 -27.26 6.13
N LEU A 69 -6.55 -26.37 5.35
CA LEU A 69 -7.24 -25.75 4.22
C LEU A 69 -6.77 -26.37 2.91
N LEU A 70 -7.73 -26.86 2.11
CA LEU A 70 -7.52 -27.37 0.74
C LEU A 70 -7.89 -26.30 -0.28
N ILE A 71 -6.99 -26.09 -1.24
CA ILE A 71 -7.24 -25.39 -2.50
C ILE A 71 -7.15 -26.40 -3.64
N GLU A 72 -8.19 -26.52 -4.43
CA GLU A 72 -8.29 -27.49 -5.52
C GLU A 72 -8.61 -26.80 -6.84
N SER A 73 -7.86 -27.14 -7.88
CA SER A 73 -8.08 -26.57 -9.20
C SER A 73 -9.39 -27.07 -9.83
N PRO A 74 -10.00 -26.28 -10.72
CA PRO A 74 -11.13 -26.76 -11.52
C PRO A 74 -10.70 -27.89 -12.47
N THR A 75 -11.65 -28.72 -12.86
CA THR A 75 -11.45 -29.79 -13.85
C THR A 75 -11.29 -29.21 -15.28
N THR A 76 -11.85 -28.05 -15.55
CA THR A 76 -11.72 -27.34 -16.82
C THR A 76 -10.60 -26.31 -16.75
N LYS A 77 -9.85 -26.16 -17.83
CA LYS A 77 -8.74 -25.20 -17.90
C LYS A 77 -9.27 -23.76 -17.73
N ALA A 78 -8.83 -23.11 -16.68
CA ALA A 78 -9.06 -21.68 -16.49
C ALA A 78 -7.76 -20.94 -16.83
N GLU A 79 -7.72 -20.25 -17.96
CA GLU A 79 -6.53 -19.47 -18.34
C GLU A 79 -6.30 -18.30 -17.38
N ASN A 80 -5.04 -18.10 -16.96
CA ASN A 80 -4.59 -17.01 -16.10
C ASN A 80 -5.34 -16.89 -14.76
N SER A 81 -5.88 -17.97 -14.22
CA SER A 81 -6.58 -17.98 -12.94
C SER A 81 -5.75 -18.65 -11.86
N PHE A 82 -6.04 -18.30 -10.61
CA PHE A 82 -5.46 -18.93 -9.42
C PHE A 82 -6.50 -18.97 -8.31
N GLY A 83 -6.37 -19.96 -7.43
CA GLY A 83 -7.11 -20.00 -6.17
C GLY A 83 -6.19 -19.66 -5.03
N ALA A 84 -6.62 -18.78 -4.14
CA ALA A 84 -5.85 -18.40 -2.96
C ALA A 84 -6.76 -18.22 -1.76
N VAL A 85 -6.20 -18.46 -0.58
CA VAL A 85 -6.78 -18.07 0.69
C VAL A 85 -5.96 -16.94 1.29
N ALA A 86 -6.63 -15.98 1.93
CA ALA A 86 -6.03 -14.80 2.50
C ALA A 86 -6.54 -14.51 3.91
N TYR A 87 -5.62 -14.15 4.79
CA TYR A 87 -5.91 -13.54 6.09
C TYR A 87 -5.26 -12.17 6.17
N THR A 88 -6.04 -11.17 6.58
CA THR A 88 -5.57 -9.78 6.64
C THR A 88 -5.34 -9.33 8.07
N ILE A 89 -4.17 -8.76 8.33
CA ILE A 89 -3.73 -8.28 9.64
C ILE A 89 -3.37 -6.79 9.49
N PRO A 90 -3.62 -5.94 10.52
CA PRO A 90 -3.08 -4.58 10.52
C PRO A 90 -1.56 -4.58 10.35
N GLY A 91 -1.02 -3.65 9.56
CA GLY A 91 0.42 -3.54 9.27
C GLY A 91 1.22 -2.68 10.25
N ASN A 92 0.66 -2.36 11.42
CA ASN A 92 1.24 -1.41 12.37
C ASN A 92 2.21 -2.03 13.38
N TYR A 93 2.86 -3.13 13.04
CA TYR A 93 3.89 -3.75 13.88
C TYR A 93 5.23 -3.04 13.73
N VAL A 94 6.04 -3.13 14.78
CA VAL A 94 7.40 -2.60 14.84
C VAL A 94 8.39 -3.73 14.62
N GLY A 95 9.24 -3.61 13.62
CA GLY A 95 10.25 -4.60 13.27
C GLY A 95 10.96 -4.24 11.96
N LYS A 96 11.93 -5.05 11.58
CA LYS A 96 12.71 -4.90 10.34
C LYS A 96 12.39 -5.96 9.31
N GLU A 97 12.10 -7.17 9.78
CA GLU A 97 11.83 -8.36 8.97
C GLU A 97 10.54 -9.03 9.43
N ILE A 98 9.78 -9.52 8.48
CA ILE A 98 8.62 -10.38 8.71
C ILE A 98 8.84 -11.72 8.02
N GLU A 99 8.52 -12.83 8.70
CA GLU A 99 8.63 -14.17 8.17
C GLU A 99 7.31 -14.91 8.33
N LEU A 100 6.74 -15.37 7.24
CA LEU A 100 5.64 -16.33 7.20
C LEU A 100 6.24 -17.74 7.09
N ARG A 101 5.89 -18.62 8.03
CA ARG A 101 6.17 -20.06 7.97
C ARG A 101 4.86 -20.82 7.87
N GLY A 102 4.88 -22.01 7.28
CA GLY A 102 3.71 -22.87 7.22
C GLY A 102 4.03 -24.22 6.60
N PHE A 103 3.22 -25.20 6.90
CA PHE A 103 3.31 -26.50 6.27
C PHE A 103 2.39 -26.55 5.05
N ILE A 104 2.91 -27.05 3.95
CA ILE A 104 2.14 -27.34 2.75
C ILE A 104 2.37 -28.77 2.27
N LYS A 105 1.30 -29.36 1.75
CA LYS A 105 1.26 -30.62 1.03
C LYS A 105 0.59 -30.35 -0.31
N TYR A 106 1.10 -30.94 -1.38
CA TYR A 106 0.49 -30.75 -2.68
C TYR A 106 0.49 -32.03 -3.51
N LYS A 107 -0.49 -32.14 -4.41
CA LYS A 107 -0.68 -33.32 -5.22
C LYS A 107 -1.01 -32.96 -6.66
N ASN A 108 -0.28 -33.56 -7.61
CA ASN A 108 -0.47 -33.42 -9.05
C ASN A 108 -0.43 -31.96 -9.54
N VAL A 109 0.36 -31.09 -8.89
CA VAL A 109 0.51 -29.70 -9.31
C VAL A 109 1.24 -29.63 -10.64
N SER A 110 0.60 -29.06 -11.65
CA SER A 110 1.12 -28.90 -13.00
C SER A 110 0.57 -27.65 -13.69
N GLU A 111 1.22 -27.20 -14.76
CA GLU A 111 0.88 -25.99 -15.51
C GLU A 111 0.88 -24.71 -14.62
N GLY A 112 1.53 -24.77 -13.46
CA GLY A 112 1.61 -23.73 -12.47
C GLY A 112 2.42 -24.15 -11.25
N PHE A 113 2.10 -23.60 -10.10
CA PHE A 113 2.81 -23.88 -8.83
C PHE A 113 1.87 -23.75 -7.62
N ALA A 114 2.30 -24.34 -6.51
CA ALA A 114 1.73 -24.19 -5.20
C ALA A 114 2.67 -23.36 -4.31
N GLY A 115 2.16 -22.62 -3.34
CA GLY A 115 3.01 -21.87 -2.42
C GLY A 115 2.25 -21.14 -1.31
N LEU A 116 2.99 -20.71 -0.30
CA LEU A 116 2.57 -19.66 0.62
C LEU A 116 2.65 -18.31 -0.11
N TRP A 117 1.98 -17.30 0.43
CA TRP A 117 2.17 -15.92 0.01
C TRP A 117 2.10 -14.96 1.16
N LEU A 118 2.95 -13.94 1.08
CA LEU A 118 3.07 -12.87 2.05
C LEU A 118 3.13 -11.55 1.29
N ARG A 119 2.31 -10.60 1.71
CA ARG A 119 2.24 -9.29 1.09
C ARG A 119 2.09 -8.23 2.16
N ILE A 120 2.78 -7.12 1.99
CA ILE A 120 2.64 -5.94 2.83
C ILE A 120 2.17 -4.80 1.95
N ASP A 121 1.01 -4.25 2.27
CA ASP A 121 0.40 -3.15 1.52
C ASP A 121 0.64 -1.82 2.20
N GLY A 122 0.87 -0.80 1.40
CA GLY A 122 0.84 0.60 1.83
C GLY A 122 -0.56 1.19 1.81
N GLU A 123 -0.64 2.48 2.10
CA GLU A 123 -1.90 3.22 2.18
C GLU A 123 -2.65 3.31 0.84
N SER A 124 -1.93 3.43 -0.26
CA SER A 124 -2.50 3.44 -1.62
C SER A 124 -3.09 2.09 -2.06
N GLY A 125 -2.98 1.04 -1.22
CA GLY A 125 -3.39 -0.32 -1.55
C GLY A 125 -2.41 -1.07 -2.45
N GLY A 126 -1.32 -0.43 -2.87
CA GLY A 126 -0.22 -1.08 -3.59
C GLY A 126 0.65 -1.91 -2.65
N ALA A 127 1.19 -3.02 -3.16
CA ALA A 127 2.14 -3.82 -2.42
C ALA A 127 3.46 -3.04 -2.26
N LEU A 128 3.93 -2.95 -1.01
CA LEU A 128 5.27 -2.47 -0.69
C LEU A 128 6.27 -3.61 -0.76
N GLU A 129 5.86 -4.80 -0.31
CA GLU A 129 6.62 -6.03 -0.35
C GLU A 129 5.72 -7.21 -0.71
N PHE A 130 6.27 -8.18 -1.45
CA PHE A 130 5.51 -9.35 -1.88
C PHE A 130 6.42 -10.53 -2.24
N ASP A 131 6.03 -11.73 -1.81
CA ASP A 131 6.52 -13.02 -2.30
C ASP A 131 5.39 -14.04 -2.27
N ASN A 132 5.25 -14.84 -3.32
CA ASN A 132 4.28 -15.92 -3.46
C ASN A 132 4.93 -17.28 -3.75
N MET A 133 6.22 -17.40 -3.55
CA MET A 133 7.01 -18.59 -3.84
C MET A 133 7.07 -19.03 -5.32
N GLN A 134 6.60 -18.19 -6.26
CA GLN A 134 6.61 -18.51 -7.69
C GLN A 134 8.02 -18.90 -8.19
N SER A 135 9.04 -18.19 -7.73
CA SER A 135 10.44 -18.47 -8.09
C SER A 135 10.96 -19.83 -7.59
N ARG A 136 10.27 -20.45 -6.64
CA ARG A 136 10.62 -21.75 -6.06
C ARG A 136 10.04 -22.92 -6.84
N GLY A 137 9.00 -22.68 -7.67
CA GLY A 137 8.44 -23.60 -8.64
C GLY A 137 7.91 -24.90 -8.04
N LEU A 138 7.23 -24.86 -6.88
CA LEU A 138 6.70 -26.06 -6.23
C LEU A 138 5.62 -26.70 -7.09
N SER A 139 5.94 -27.85 -7.70
CA SER A 139 5.09 -28.60 -8.62
C SER A 139 5.23 -30.10 -8.40
N GLY A 140 4.36 -30.90 -9.04
CA GLY A 140 4.31 -32.33 -8.84
C GLY A 140 3.53 -32.75 -7.61
N THR A 141 4.09 -33.62 -6.77
CA THR A 141 3.48 -34.14 -5.55
C THR A 141 4.51 -34.21 -4.44
N ALA A 142 4.19 -33.67 -3.29
CA ALA A 142 5.00 -33.77 -2.08
C ALA A 142 4.12 -33.82 -0.83
N ASP A 143 4.62 -34.53 0.18
CA ASP A 143 3.98 -34.58 1.48
C ASP A 143 4.29 -33.33 2.32
N TRP A 144 3.70 -33.23 3.48
CA TRP A 144 3.81 -32.09 4.40
C TRP A 144 5.26 -31.65 4.62
N THR A 145 5.58 -30.47 4.11
CA THR A 145 6.90 -29.85 4.22
C THR A 145 6.74 -28.41 4.67
N GLN A 146 7.60 -27.99 5.60
CA GLN A 146 7.60 -26.60 6.05
C GLN A 146 8.31 -25.71 5.03
N HIS A 147 7.66 -24.60 4.68
CA HIS A 147 8.21 -23.54 3.86
C HIS A 147 8.14 -22.21 4.58
N SER A 148 8.97 -21.26 4.16
CA SER A 148 8.94 -19.91 4.71
C SER A 148 9.15 -18.85 3.63
N ILE A 149 8.62 -17.66 3.91
CA ILE A 149 8.84 -16.43 3.14
C ILE A 149 9.36 -15.37 4.12
N LYS A 150 10.45 -14.71 3.77
CA LYS A 150 11.00 -13.59 4.51
C LYS A 150 10.98 -12.32 3.67
N LEU A 151 10.46 -11.24 4.23
CA LEU A 151 10.38 -9.93 3.59
C LEU A 151 10.85 -8.84 4.57
N PRO A 152 11.36 -7.70 4.08
CA PRO A 152 11.46 -6.49 4.88
C PRO A 152 10.09 -6.13 5.45
N LEU A 153 10.05 -5.53 6.65
CA LEU A 153 8.82 -4.98 7.22
C LEU A 153 8.88 -3.44 7.14
N PRO A 154 8.36 -2.84 6.05
CA PRO A 154 8.39 -1.39 5.88
C PRO A 154 7.50 -0.70 6.90
N ALA A 155 8.01 0.40 7.47
CA ALA A 155 7.29 1.18 8.48
C ALA A 155 5.99 1.82 7.92
N GLU A 156 5.85 1.93 6.62
CA GLU A 156 4.66 2.43 5.91
C GLU A 156 3.60 1.36 5.67
N GLY A 157 3.88 0.12 6.02
CA GLY A 157 2.92 -0.97 5.92
C GLY A 157 1.66 -0.65 6.73
N THR A 158 0.50 -0.74 6.08
CA THR A 158 -0.81 -0.55 6.70
C THR A 158 -1.58 -1.84 6.82
N ARG A 159 -1.26 -2.82 5.97
CA ARG A 159 -1.83 -4.16 5.97
C ARG A 159 -0.76 -5.20 5.71
N ILE A 160 -0.88 -6.33 6.39
CA ILE A 160 -0.15 -7.56 6.11
C ILE A 160 -1.20 -8.57 5.65
N VAL A 161 -0.95 -9.23 4.53
CA VAL A 161 -1.79 -10.29 3.99
C VAL A 161 -0.97 -11.56 3.89
N VAL A 162 -1.46 -12.62 4.50
CA VAL A 162 -0.82 -13.94 4.52
C VAL A 162 -1.75 -15.00 3.95
N GLY A 163 -1.20 -16.06 3.40
CA GLY A 163 -2.01 -17.17 2.93
C GLY A 163 -1.26 -18.19 2.10
N ALA A 164 -2.03 -18.90 1.29
CA ALA A 164 -1.53 -19.88 0.33
C ALA A 164 -2.24 -19.74 -1.01
N LEU A 165 -1.58 -20.17 -2.07
CA LEU A 165 -2.14 -20.09 -3.41
C LEU A 165 -1.74 -21.30 -4.27
N LEU A 166 -2.64 -21.64 -5.19
CA LEU A 166 -2.43 -22.64 -6.23
C LEU A 166 -2.71 -21.98 -7.59
N THR A 167 -1.76 -22.13 -8.50
CA THR A 167 -1.94 -21.79 -9.92
C THR A 167 -1.89 -23.07 -10.76
N GLY A 168 -2.51 -23.06 -11.94
CA GLY A 168 -2.55 -24.25 -12.79
C GLY A 168 -3.46 -25.34 -12.27
N LYS A 169 -3.02 -26.59 -12.32
CA LYS A 169 -3.79 -27.79 -11.92
C LYS A 169 -3.26 -28.40 -10.64
N GLY A 170 -4.11 -29.16 -9.93
CA GLY A 170 -3.74 -29.96 -8.77
C GLY A 170 -4.46 -29.58 -7.50
N GLN A 171 -3.89 -29.99 -6.39
CA GLN A 171 -4.40 -29.78 -5.03
C GLN A 171 -3.27 -29.25 -4.14
N LEU A 172 -3.60 -28.30 -3.27
CA LEU A 172 -2.71 -27.75 -2.25
C LEU A 172 -3.43 -27.75 -0.90
N TRP A 173 -2.84 -28.39 0.10
CA TRP A 173 -3.22 -28.26 1.51
C TRP A 173 -2.23 -27.38 2.22
N VAL A 174 -2.74 -26.53 3.11
CA VAL A 174 -1.94 -25.65 3.97
C VAL A 174 -2.41 -25.79 5.42
N ASP A 175 -1.44 -25.76 6.35
CA ASP A 175 -1.69 -25.90 7.78
C ASP A 175 -0.55 -25.30 8.61
N ASP A 176 -0.81 -25.09 9.92
CA ASP A 176 0.17 -24.62 10.91
C ASP A 176 0.97 -23.40 10.46
N LEU A 177 0.27 -22.36 10.02
CA LEU A 177 0.91 -21.09 9.67
C LEU A 177 1.44 -20.40 10.94
N GLN A 178 2.57 -19.74 10.79
CA GLN A 178 3.19 -18.91 11.84
C GLN A 178 3.69 -17.62 11.20
N LEU A 179 3.46 -16.50 11.86
CA LEU A 179 3.98 -15.22 11.41
C LEU A 179 4.92 -14.64 12.48
N MET A 180 6.15 -14.36 12.07
CA MET A 180 7.22 -13.91 12.95
C MET A 180 7.64 -12.51 12.57
N ILE A 181 7.98 -11.69 13.56
CA ILE A 181 8.60 -10.36 13.37
C ILE A 181 9.92 -10.35 14.11
N ASP A 182 11.01 -10.09 13.40
CA ASP A 182 12.38 -10.15 13.92
C ASP A 182 12.66 -11.45 14.70
N GLY A 183 12.11 -12.58 14.19
CA GLY A 183 12.29 -13.91 14.78
C GLY A 183 11.41 -14.24 15.99
N ARG A 184 10.49 -13.37 16.38
CA ARG A 184 9.52 -13.58 17.47
C ARG A 184 8.12 -13.76 16.90
N ASP A 185 7.26 -14.51 17.58
CA ASP A 185 5.87 -14.65 17.19
C ASP A 185 5.18 -13.28 17.14
N ILE A 186 4.32 -13.07 16.13
CA ILE A 186 3.63 -11.79 15.93
C ILE A 186 2.76 -11.40 17.13
N SER A 187 2.25 -12.36 17.89
CA SER A 187 1.47 -12.08 19.11
C SER A 187 2.29 -11.39 20.21
N GLU A 188 3.61 -11.52 20.16
CA GLU A 188 4.54 -10.88 21.08
C GLU A 188 5.12 -9.57 20.52
N ALA A 189 4.87 -9.27 19.26
CA ALA A 189 5.43 -8.13 18.58
C ALA A 189 4.78 -6.82 19.03
N LYS A 190 5.61 -5.79 19.20
CA LYS A 190 5.13 -4.44 19.56
C LYS A 190 4.39 -3.83 18.38
N THR A 191 3.31 -3.13 18.69
CA THR A 191 2.58 -2.32 17.72
C THR A 191 2.89 -0.84 17.90
N ARG A 192 2.72 -0.07 16.82
CA ARG A 192 2.75 1.39 16.80
C ARG A 192 1.36 1.93 16.47
N PRO A 193 1.05 3.18 16.80
CA PRO A 193 -0.15 3.81 16.29
C PRO A 193 -0.19 3.73 14.74
N PRO A 194 -1.36 3.58 14.12
CA PRO A 194 -1.50 3.69 12.67
C PRO A 194 -0.94 5.03 12.18
N ILE A 195 -0.38 5.03 10.98
CA ILE A 195 0.07 6.28 10.36
C ILE A 195 -1.16 7.12 10.01
N GLU A 196 -1.20 8.33 10.54
CA GLU A 196 -2.25 9.28 10.22
C GLU A 196 -1.77 10.24 9.15
N TYR A 197 -2.36 10.14 7.96
CA TYR A 197 -2.09 11.05 6.87
C TYR A 197 -3.02 12.26 6.95
N LYS A 198 -2.48 13.48 6.75
CA LYS A 198 -3.29 14.71 6.75
C LYS A 198 -4.33 14.69 5.62
N ALA A 199 -3.98 14.06 4.49
CA ALA A 199 -4.89 13.86 3.36
C ALA A 199 -6.22 13.20 3.76
N LYS A 200 -6.20 12.27 4.72
CA LYS A 200 -7.41 11.59 5.22
C LYS A 200 -8.26 12.43 6.15
N LYS A 201 -7.67 13.43 6.78
CA LYS A 201 -8.37 14.33 7.70
C LYS A 201 -9.12 15.44 6.97
N ASP A 202 -8.77 15.71 5.74
CA ASP A 202 -9.43 16.68 4.88
C ASP A 202 -10.77 16.13 4.38
N LYS A 203 -11.86 16.73 4.83
CA LYS A 203 -13.25 16.31 4.58
C LYS A 203 -14.05 17.37 3.81
N GLU A 204 -13.39 18.41 3.31
CA GLU A 204 -14.06 19.56 2.74
C GLU A 204 -15.00 19.24 1.58
N PHE A 205 -14.63 18.24 0.77
CA PHE A 205 -15.40 17.84 -0.42
C PHE A 205 -16.00 16.43 -0.34
N ASP A 206 -16.15 15.86 0.85
CA ASP A 206 -16.83 14.55 1.02
C ASP A 206 -18.25 14.57 0.42
N GLY A 207 -18.91 15.74 0.41
CA GLY A 207 -20.24 15.93 -0.19
C GLY A 207 -20.23 16.27 -1.69
N GLY A 208 -19.07 16.20 -2.36
CA GLY A 208 -18.92 16.48 -3.79
C GLY A 208 -18.04 17.67 -4.09
N SER A 209 -17.61 17.81 -5.35
CA SER A 209 -16.63 18.80 -5.81
C SER A 209 -17.10 20.27 -5.75
N ARG A 210 -18.42 20.50 -5.67
CA ARG A 210 -19.04 21.82 -5.81
C ARG A 210 -18.72 22.56 -7.11
N VAL A 211 -18.24 21.83 -8.12
CA VAL A 211 -17.91 22.38 -9.43
C VAL A 211 -19.17 22.50 -10.27
N ASP A 212 -19.47 23.71 -10.74
CA ASP A 212 -20.54 23.90 -11.71
C ASP A 212 -20.08 23.46 -13.11
N ALA A 213 -20.66 22.36 -13.61
CA ALA A 213 -20.35 21.81 -14.91
C ALA A 213 -20.62 22.79 -16.06
N ALA A 214 -21.57 23.73 -15.92
CA ALA A 214 -21.86 24.75 -16.92
C ALA A 214 -20.69 25.72 -17.15
N ARG A 215 -19.76 25.82 -16.21
CA ARG A 215 -18.53 26.62 -16.34
C ARG A 215 -17.41 25.92 -17.10
N LEU A 216 -17.56 24.59 -17.35
CA LEU A 216 -16.60 23.77 -18.10
C LEU A 216 -16.90 23.84 -19.60
N HIS A 217 -16.61 24.98 -20.23
CA HIS A 217 -16.90 25.22 -21.63
C HIS A 217 -15.64 25.25 -22.50
N ALA A 218 -15.82 25.12 -23.82
CA ALA A 218 -14.73 24.97 -24.80
C ALA A 218 -13.65 26.06 -24.72
N ALA A 219 -14.01 27.32 -24.41
CA ALA A 219 -13.05 28.42 -24.27
C ALA A 219 -12.05 28.23 -23.11
N LYS A 220 -12.30 27.28 -22.19
CA LYS A 220 -11.43 26.97 -21.06
C LYS A 220 -10.64 25.66 -21.24
N THR A 221 -10.75 25.00 -22.39
CA THR A 221 -10.11 23.69 -22.63
C THR A 221 -8.60 23.73 -22.42
N GLU A 222 -7.92 24.76 -22.90
CA GLU A 222 -6.46 24.89 -22.72
C GLU A 222 -6.06 25.16 -21.27
N ASP A 223 -6.84 25.99 -20.57
CA ASP A 223 -6.62 26.26 -19.14
C ASP A 223 -6.79 25.00 -18.31
N LEU A 224 -7.81 24.22 -18.59
CA LEU A 224 -8.09 22.93 -17.93
C LEU A 224 -7.04 21.88 -18.27
N ALA A 225 -6.59 21.82 -19.52
CA ALA A 225 -5.53 20.91 -19.93
C ALA A 225 -4.21 21.22 -19.20
N LEU A 226 -3.87 22.50 -19.06
CA LEU A 226 -2.71 22.94 -18.30
C LEU A 226 -2.86 22.62 -16.80
N LEU A 227 -4.01 22.93 -16.21
CA LEU A 227 -4.31 22.54 -14.82
C LEU A 227 -4.11 21.05 -14.61
N GLY A 228 -4.64 20.20 -15.49
CA GLY A 228 -4.46 18.74 -15.44
C GLY A 228 -3.00 18.31 -15.51
N LYS A 229 -2.20 18.95 -16.39
CA LYS A 229 -0.74 18.69 -16.47
C LYS A 229 -0.01 19.08 -15.19
N VAL A 230 -0.30 20.27 -14.64
CA VAL A 230 0.32 20.74 -13.39
C VAL A 230 -0.09 19.86 -12.22
N TRP A 231 -1.39 19.52 -12.10
CA TRP A 231 -1.90 18.61 -11.07
C TRP A 231 -1.23 17.23 -11.15
N GLY A 232 -1.18 16.63 -12.32
CA GLY A 232 -0.53 15.35 -12.55
C GLY A 232 0.96 15.40 -12.23
N PHE A 233 1.67 16.43 -12.73
CA PHE A 233 3.09 16.62 -12.45
C PHE A 233 3.37 16.73 -10.95
N LEU A 234 2.63 17.55 -10.22
CA LEU A 234 2.80 17.73 -8.78
C LEU A 234 2.50 16.46 -8.01
N LYS A 235 1.50 15.68 -8.43
CA LYS A 235 1.18 14.37 -7.84
C LYS A 235 2.41 13.44 -7.80
N TYR A 236 3.18 13.42 -8.88
CA TYR A 236 4.34 12.53 -9.00
C TYR A 236 5.65 13.13 -8.47
N HIS A 237 5.73 14.44 -8.34
CA HIS A 237 7.02 15.10 -8.10
C HIS A 237 7.10 15.90 -6.80
N HIS A 238 5.99 16.30 -6.17
CA HIS A 238 6.04 17.15 -4.99
C HIS A 238 6.13 16.34 -3.69
N PRO A 239 7.17 16.56 -2.84
CA PRO A 239 7.40 15.76 -1.64
C PRO A 239 6.24 15.75 -0.63
N ALA A 240 5.59 16.89 -0.39
CA ALA A 240 4.47 16.96 0.56
C ALA A 240 3.24 16.18 0.09
N ILE A 241 3.02 16.08 -1.23
CA ILE A 241 1.95 15.27 -1.80
C ILE A 241 2.31 13.78 -1.67
N ALA A 242 3.56 13.43 -1.97
CA ALA A 242 4.08 12.10 -1.77
C ALA A 242 4.00 11.65 -0.30
N ALA A 243 4.17 12.58 0.64
CA ALA A 243 4.02 12.32 2.08
C ALA A 243 2.55 12.18 2.55
N GLY A 244 1.55 12.46 1.71
CA GLY A 244 0.14 12.45 2.09
C GLY A 244 -0.28 13.64 2.96
N ASP A 245 0.38 14.79 2.80
CA ASP A 245 0.04 16.01 3.52
C ASP A 245 -1.23 16.70 2.99
N TYR A 246 -1.64 16.39 1.77
CA TYR A 246 -2.78 17.01 1.09
C TYR A 246 -3.73 15.95 0.53
N ASN A 247 -5.04 16.15 0.64
CA ASN A 247 -6.01 15.43 -0.19
C ASN A 247 -5.92 15.99 -1.61
N TRP A 248 -5.21 15.26 -2.48
CA TRP A 248 -4.77 15.79 -3.77
C TRP A 248 -5.93 15.99 -4.76
N ASP A 249 -6.98 15.22 -4.65
CA ASP A 249 -8.20 15.43 -5.43
C ASP A 249 -8.95 16.68 -4.92
N TYR A 250 -8.98 16.93 -3.61
CA TYR A 250 -9.60 18.10 -3.03
C TYR A 250 -8.79 19.38 -3.34
N GLU A 251 -7.47 19.28 -3.43
CA GLU A 251 -6.65 20.40 -3.91
C GLU A 251 -7.01 20.80 -5.35
N LEU A 252 -7.32 19.83 -6.22
CA LEU A 252 -7.83 20.13 -7.56
C LEU A 252 -9.15 20.90 -7.50
N PHE A 253 -10.07 20.49 -6.62
CA PHE A 253 -11.35 21.18 -6.45
C PHE A 253 -11.21 22.60 -5.89
N ARG A 254 -10.19 22.86 -5.06
CA ARG A 254 -9.89 24.21 -4.54
C ARG A 254 -9.33 25.16 -5.58
N VAL A 255 -8.53 24.65 -6.50
CA VAL A 255 -7.86 25.49 -7.50
C VAL A 255 -8.67 25.66 -8.77
N LEU A 256 -9.49 24.68 -9.16
CA LEU A 256 -10.26 24.65 -10.39
C LEU A 256 -11.16 25.90 -10.57
N PRO A 257 -11.96 26.35 -9.59
CA PRO A 257 -12.77 27.55 -9.75
C PRO A 257 -11.94 28.80 -10.05
N LYS A 258 -10.77 28.93 -9.41
CA LYS A 258 -9.85 30.06 -9.60
C LYS A 258 -9.27 30.10 -11.01
N VAL A 259 -8.96 28.92 -11.57
CA VAL A 259 -8.49 28.79 -12.96
C VAL A 259 -9.60 29.13 -13.96
N LEU A 260 -10.84 28.71 -13.67
CA LEU A 260 -12.00 29.04 -14.50
C LEU A 260 -12.33 30.55 -14.50
N GLU A 261 -12.05 31.27 -13.42
CA GLU A 261 -12.26 32.70 -13.28
C GLU A 261 -11.18 33.57 -13.94
N ALA A 262 -9.99 32.99 -14.20
CA ALA A 262 -8.89 33.70 -14.84
C ALA A 262 -9.31 34.22 -16.23
N LYS A 263 -9.02 35.46 -16.51
CA LYS A 263 -9.45 36.15 -17.77
C LYS A 263 -8.46 35.90 -18.91
N ASN A 264 -7.22 35.59 -18.59
CA ASN A 264 -6.12 35.40 -19.54
C ASN A 264 -5.07 34.43 -18.97
N SER A 265 -4.07 34.10 -19.80
CA SER A 265 -2.99 33.20 -19.45
C SER A 265 -2.16 33.69 -18.25
N ASP A 266 -1.95 34.99 -18.10
CA ASP A 266 -1.13 35.54 -17.02
C ASP A 266 -1.82 35.38 -15.66
N GLU A 267 -3.13 35.66 -15.59
CA GLU A 267 -3.94 35.44 -14.39
C GLU A 267 -3.98 33.93 -14.03
N ARG A 268 -4.21 33.06 -15.01
CA ARG A 268 -4.17 31.61 -14.81
C ARG A 268 -2.81 31.16 -14.28
N ASN A 269 -1.71 31.62 -14.89
CA ASN A 269 -0.36 31.26 -14.47
C ASN A 269 -0.05 31.78 -13.07
N ALA A 270 -0.54 32.96 -12.70
CA ALA A 270 -0.43 33.49 -11.35
C ALA A 270 -1.17 32.60 -10.33
N VAL A 271 -2.40 32.14 -10.66
CA VAL A 271 -3.16 31.21 -9.82
C VAL A 271 -2.40 29.91 -9.62
N LEU A 272 -1.92 29.29 -10.70
CA LEU A 272 -1.17 28.03 -10.62
C LEU A 272 0.15 28.20 -9.86
N SER A 273 0.86 29.31 -10.09
CA SER A 273 2.10 29.62 -9.38
C SER A 273 1.88 29.78 -7.87
N ALA A 274 0.82 30.50 -7.46
CA ALA A 274 0.47 30.65 -6.06
C ALA A 274 0.05 29.31 -5.42
N TRP A 275 -0.66 28.46 -6.17
CA TRP A 275 -1.00 27.11 -5.71
C TRP A 275 0.24 26.26 -5.45
N VAL A 276 1.20 26.18 -6.39
CA VAL A 276 2.46 25.45 -6.19
C VAL A 276 3.21 25.97 -4.94
N GLU A 277 3.24 27.29 -4.75
CA GLU A 277 3.89 27.91 -3.57
C GLU A 277 3.20 27.52 -2.25
N SER A 278 1.87 27.41 -2.25
CA SER A 278 1.10 27.09 -1.04
C SER A 278 1.35 25.65 -0.54
N LEU A 279 1.91 24.78 -1.37
CA LEU A 279 2.26 23.39 -0.99
C LEU A 279 3.48 23.30 -0.08
N GLY A 280 4.13 24.42 0.23
CA GLY A 280 5.23 24.49 1.18
C GLY A 280 6.62 24.34 0.57
N THR A 281 7.61 24.34 1.45
CA THR A 281 9.03 24.27 1.06
C THR A 281 9.54 22.81 1.12
N PHE A 282 10.54 22.51 0.30
CA PHE A 282 11.19 21.20 0.24
C PHE A 282 12.66 21.38 -0.13
N GLU A 283 13.46 20.35 0.19
CA GLU A 283 14.85 20.27 -0.21
C GLU A 283 14.96 19.89 -1.69
N THR A 284 15.87 20.52 -2.42
CA THR A 284 16.28 20.06 -3.73
C THR A 284 17.47 19.11 -3.58
N GLY A 285 17.48 18.01 -4.32
CA GLY A 285 18.56 17.05 -4.36
C GLY A 285 19.36 17.16 -5.66
N GLU A 286 20.50 16.49 -5.71
CA GLU A 286 21.12 16.18 -6.99
C GLU A 286 20.13 15.32 -7.78
N ALA A 287 20.05 15.56 -9.10
CA ALA A 287 19.20 14.76 -9.97
C ALA A 287 19.56 13.28 -9.76
N ALA A 288 18.58 12.45 -9.38
CA ALA A 288 18.82 11.02 -9.28
C ALA A 288 19.50 10.54 -10.56
N GLU A 289 20.54 9.71 -10.44
CA GLU A 289 21.22 9.13 -11.59
C GLU A 289 20.15 8.61 -12.56
N LYS A 290 20.22 9.10 -13.79
CA LYS A 290 19.31 8.62 -14.83
C LYS A 290 19.52 7.11 -14.93
N PRO A 291 18.48 6.29 -14.76
CA PRO A 291 18.62 4.87 -15.02
C PRO A 291 19.16 4.67 -16.42
N ALA A 292 20.00 3.65 -16.61
CA ALA A 292 20.61 3.36 -17.91
C ALA A 292 19.52 3.37 -19.00
N SER A 293 19.77 4.07 -20.10
CA SER A 293 18.80 4.34 -21.18
C SER A 293 18.10 3.08 -21.69
N GLU A 294 18.77 1.92 -21.61
CA GLU A 294 18.25 0.60 -22.00
C GLU A 294 17.07 0.10 -21.15
N LYS A 295 16.92 0.62 -19.93
CA LYS A 295 15.81 0.25 -19.00
C LYS A 295 14.62 1.21 -19.10
N ILE A 296 14.75 2.34 -19.79
CA ILE A 296 13.67 3.32 -19.93
C ILE A 296 12.93 3.05 -21.22
N LYS A 297 11.73 2.50 -21.15
CA LYS A 297 10.88 2.27 -22.33
C LYS A 297 10.13 3.54 -22.76
N LEU A 298 9.75 4.39 -21.82
CA LEU A 298 9.07 5.66 -22.06
C LEU A 298 9.44 6.64 -20.95
N SER A 299 10.07 7.75 -21.31
CA SER A 299 10.34 8.84 -20.37
C SER A 299 9.15 9.80 -20.31
N ALA A 300 8.92 10.40 -19.12
CA ALA A 300 7.92 11.45 -19.00
C ALA A 300 8.30 12.65 -19.89
N ASP A 301 7.35 13.11 -20.70
CA ASP A 301 7.53 14.37 -21.45
C ASP A 301 7.29 15.54 -20.50
N LEU A 302 8.38 16.16 -20.06
CA LEU A 302 8.39 17.35 -19.22
C LEU A 302 8.84 18.61 -19.98
N ALA A 303 8.97 18.56 -21.31
CA ALA A 303 9.39 19.70 -22.12
C ALA A 303 8.39 20.88 -22.01
N TRP A 304 7.13 20.59 -21.72
CA TRP A 304 6.08 21.59 -21.54
C TRP A 304 6.34 22.57 -20.38
N ILE A 305 7.15 22.19 -19.36
CA ILE A 305 7.53 23.05 -18.23
C ILE A 305 8.33 24.28 -18.70
N ASN A 306 9.10 24.12 -19.79
CA ASN A 306 9.91 25.19 -20.36
C ASN A 306 9.16 26.00 -21.42
N ASN A 307 7.84 25.81 -21.56
CA ASN A 307 7.07 26.57 -22.54
C ASN A 307 6.88 28.01 -22.07
N LYS A 308 7.20 28.98 -22.91
CA LYS A 308 7.05 30.41 -22.63
C LYS A 308 5.64 30.83 -22.21
N THR A 309 4.62 30.06 -22.61
CA THR A 309 3.22 30.34 -22.23
C THR A 309 2.93 30.17 -20.75
N LEU A 310 3.82 29.52 -19.98
CA LEU A 310 3.69 29.36 -18.52
C LEU A 310 4.13 30.60 -17.75
N GLY A 311 4.86 31.52 -18.38
CA GLY A 311 5.56 32.62 -17.70
C GLY A 311 6.68 32.10 -16.78
N ASP A 312 7.67 32.95 -16.54
CA ASP A 312 8.91 32.56 -15.85
C ASP A 312 8.67 32.02 -14.44
N LYS A 313 7.76 32.64 -13.71
CA LYS A 313 7.50 32.34 -12.29
C LYS A 313 6.92 30.92 -12.08
N LEU A 314 5.98 30.50 -12.91
CA LEU A 314 5.40 29.16 -12.83
C LEU A 314 6.42 28.11 -13.32
N ALA A 315 7.11 28.38 -14.42
CA ALA A 315 8.12 27.49 -14.97
C ALA A 315 9.27 27.26 -13.97
N GLU A 316 9.77 28.32 -13.32
CA GLU A 316 10.79 28.21 -12.27
C GLU A 316 10.34 27.32 -11.11
N ARG A 317 9.10 27.50 -10.61
CA ARG A 317 8.56 26.71 -9.51
C ARG A 317 8.40 25.23 -9.88
N LEU A 318 7.88 24.93 -11.06
CA LEU A 318 7.76 23.55 -11.54
C LEU A 318 9.14 22.90 -11.75
N THR A 319 10.12 23.67 -12.26
CA THR A 319 11.51 23.20 -12.39
C THR A 319 12.12 22.88 -11.03
N ARG A 320 11.87 23.71 -10.02
CA ARG A 320 12.31 23.42 -8.65
C ARG A 320 11.66 22.17 -8.09
N VAL A 321 10.36 21.95 -8.30
CA VAL A 321 9.65 20.71 -7.90
C VAL A 321 10.24 19.50 -8.62
N ARG A 322 10.61 19.63 -9.91
CA ARG A 322 11.28 18.55 -10.64
C ARG A 322 12.60 18.13 -9.98
N GLY A 323 13.35 19.07 -9.41
CA GLY A 323 14.60 18.85 -8.68
C GLY A 323 14.43 18.53 -7.20
N ALA A 324 13.22 18.28 -6.73
CA ALA A 324 12.98 17.97 -5.33
C ALA A 324 13.63 16.64 -4.93
N LYS A 325 14.21 16.60 -3.71
CA LYS A 325 14.67 15.36 -3.09
C LYS A 325 13.47 14.48 -2.79
N ARG A 326 13.45 13.28 -3.38
CA ARG A 326 12.33 12.36 -3.29
C ARG A 326 12.66 11.14 -2.45
N SER A 327 11.65 10.60 -1.81
CA SER A 327 11.67 9.32 -1.12
C SER A 327 11.09 8.24 -2.04
N ASN A 328 11.41 6.96 -1.79
CA ASN A 328 10.77 5.82 -2.46
C ASN A 328 9.31 5.63 -1.98
N LYS A 329 8.86 6.44 -1.02
CA LYS A 329 7.57 6.32 -0.36
C LYS A 329 6.61 7.32 -0.96
N HIS A 330 5.44 6.86 -1.37
CA HIS A 330 4.46 7.73 -2.01
C HIS A 330 3.04 7.34 -1.60
N TYR A 331 2.33 8.28 -0.96
CA TYR A 331 0.97 8.06 -0.46
C TYR A 331 -0.02 7.67 -1.57
N TYR A 332 0.09 8.28 -2.76
CA TYR A 332 -0.86 8.08 -3.87
C TYR A 332 -0.42 7.05 -4.91
N ILE A 333 0.81 6.60 -4.89
CA ILE A 333 1.40 5.79 -5.96
C ILE A 333 2.00 4.53 -5.35
N GLY A 334 1.51 3.38 -5.77
CA GLY A 334 2.16 2.11 -5.49
C GLY A 334 3.46 2.01 -6.28
N MET A 335 4.58 1.81 -5.58
CA MET A 335 5.92 1.75 -6.18
C MET A 335 6.35 0.33 -6.53
N ALA A 336 5.57 -0.68 -6.12
CA ALA A 336 5.82 -2.08 -6.45
C ALA A 336 4.98 -2.52 -7.66
N PRO A 337 5.45 -3.51 -8.45
CA PRO A 337 4.66 -4.10 -9.52
C PRO A 337 3.31 -4.59 -9.00
N GLY A 338 2.23 -4.21 -9.67
CA GLY A 338 0.90 -4.69 -9.34
C GLY A 338 0.78 -6.19 -9.66
N ILE A 339 0.27 -6.97 -8.68
CA ILE A 339 0.04 -8.39 -8.87
C ILE A 339 -1.29 -8.58 -9.60
N GLY A 340 -1.30 -9.37 -10.67
CA GLY A 340 -2.51 -9.68 -11.44
C GLY A 340 -3.01 -8.58 -12.35
N ASN A 341 -2.34 -7.45 -12.43
CA ASN A 341 -2.61 -6.46 -13.46
C ASN A 341 -2.04 -6.94 -14.80
N PRO A 342 -2.76 -6.74 -15.92
CA PRO A 342 -2.17 -6.98 -17.21
C PRO A 342 -0.93 -6.10 -17.35
N GLN A 343 0.20 -6.73 -17.67
CA GLN A 343 1.44 -6.00 -17.95
C GLN A 343 1.29 -5.33 -19.32
N PHE A 344 0.90 -4.07 -19.34
CA PHE A 344 1.05 -3.27 -20.53
C PHE A 344 2.54 -3.01 -20.76
N ARG A 345 3.04 -3.25 -21.96
CA ARG A 345 4.46 -3.08 -22.33
C ARG A 345 5.07 -1.75 -21.88
N ASN A 346 4.24 -0.72 -21.76
CA ASN A 346 4.65 0.61 -21.34
C ASN A 346 4.66 0.80 -19.81
N GLU A 347 3.95 -0.04 -19.04
CA GLU A 347 3.88 0.05 -17.57
C GLU A 347 5.08 -0.63 -16.87
N GLU A 348 5.71 -1.62 -17.48
CA GLU A 348 6.95 -2.20 -16.94
C GLU A 348 8.07 -1.16 -16.75
N ALA A 349 8.10 -0.13 -17.61
CA ALA A 349 9.07 0.96 -17.50
C ALA A 349 8.74 1.90 -16.33
N TYR A 350 7.46 2.09 -16.01
CA TYR A 350 7.01 2.90 -14.88
C TYR A 350 7.41 2.29 -13.54
N ASN A 351 7.25 0.98 -13.40
CA ASN A 351 7.59 0.24 -12.18
C ASN A 351 9.11 0.10 -11.95
N SER A 352 9.92 0.26 -13.00
CA SER A 352 11.39 0.20 -12.92
C SER A 352 12.05 1.57 -12.78
N MET A 353 11.30 2.67 -12.95
CA MET A 353 11.83 4.01 -12.70
C MET A 353 11.87 4.26 -11.19
N LYS A 354 13.04 4.12 -10.61
CA LYS A 354 13.35 4.73 -9.31
C LYS A 354 13.37 6.24 -9.56
N TYR A 355 12.32 6.92 -9.14
CA TYR A 355 12.21 8.38 -9.17
C TYR A 355 13.07 9.00 -8.07
#